data_47c5ee396365d88b07d1896e1578211e
#
_entry.id   47c5ee396365d88b07d1896e1578211e
#
_cell.length_a   1.000
_cell.length_b   1.000
_cell.length_c   1.000
_cell.angle_alpha   90.00
_cell.angle_beta   90.00
_cell.angle_gamma   90.00
#
_symmetry.space_group_name_H-M   'P 1'
#
loop_
_entity.id
_entity.type
_entity.pdbx_description
1 polymer ?
#
loop_
_entity_poly.entity_id
_entity_poly.type
_entity_poly.pdbx_seq_one_letter_code
_entity_poly.pdbx_strand_id
1 'polypeptide(L)'
;MTPMQQIELEAAAFRRLISHLNVHSDVQNIDLMLTADFCRNCLAKWYLASAQEKQIELNYDQARDIVYGMPYEEWKSAHQTQATPEQLAAYQAKLDAKKES
;
A
#
# COMPACT_ATOMS: atom_id res chain seq x y z
N MET A 1 -2.20 -19.97 21.69
CA MET A 1 -2.44 -18.58 21.25
C MET A 1 -3.94 -18.30 21.21
N THR A 2 -4.38 -17.23 21.87
CA THR A 2 -5.77 -16.83 21.87
C THR A 2 -6.12 -16.04 20.60
N PRO A 3 -7.42 -15.93 20.24
CA PRO A 3 -7.81 -15.07 19.11
C PRO A 3 -7.38 -13.61 19.28
N MET A 4 -7.41 -13.08 20.51
CA MET A 4 -6.94 -11.71 20.76
C MET A 4 -5.43 -11.59 20.53
N GLN A 5 -4.65 -12.56 20.97
CA GLN A 5 -3.21 -12.59 20.72
C GLN A 5 -2.90 -12.65 19.22
N GLN A 6 -3.68 -13.42 18.45
CA GLN A 6 -3.52 -13.47 17.00
C GLN A 6 -3.75 -12.09 16.37
N ILE A 7 -4.80 -11.40 16.78
CA ILE A 7 -5.10 -10.05 16.30
C ILE A 7 -3.95 -9.08 16.63
N GLU A 8 -3.44 -9.15 17.85
CA GLU A 8 -2.32 -8.30 18.27
C GLU A 8 -1.06 -8.55 17.46
N LEU A 9 -0.76 -9.82 17.17
CA LEU A 9 0.40 -10.18 16.34
C LEU A 9 0.23 -9.70 14.90
N GLU A 10 -0.97 -9.85 14.34
CA GLU A 10 -1.27 -9.37 12.99
C GLU A 10 -1.16 -7.86 12.91
N ALA A 11 -1.64 -7.14 13.93
CA ALA A 11 -1.51 -5.68 13.99
C ALA A 11 -0.04 -5.28 14.10
N ALA A 12 0.74 -5.96 14.94
CA ALA A 12 2.16 -5.68 15.10
C ALA A 12 2.93 -5.95 13.80
N ALA A 13 2.62 -7.04 13.11
CA ALA A 13 3.26 -7.39 11.83
C ALA A 13 2.93 -6.37 10.75
N PHE A 14 1.67 -5.91 10.68
CA PHE A 14 1.25 -4.88 9.74
C PHE A 14 1.98 -3.57 9.99
N ARG A 15 2.09 -3.16 11.25
CA ARG A 15 2.83 -1.94 11.63
C ARG A 15 4.31 -2.05 11.27
N ARG A 16 4.88 -3.23 11.43
CA ARG A 16 6.27 -3.49 11.04
C ARG A 16 6.45 -3.39 9.53
N LEU A 17 5.50 -3.92 8.74
CA LEU A 17 5.53 -3.79 7.29
C LEU A 17 5.49 -2.33 6.87
N ILE A 18 4.60 -1.53 7.47
CA ILE A 18 4.50 -0.10 7.18
C ILE A 18 5.82 0.61 7.49
N SER A 19 6.40 0.35 8.66
CA SER A 19 7.69 0.94 9.06
C SER A 19 8.79 0.56 8.07
N HIS A 20 8.82 -0.69 7.64
CA HIS A 20 9.80 -1.18 6.67
C HIS A 20 9.67 -0.46 5.34
N LEU A 21 8.44 -0.33 4.82
CA LEU A 21 8.20 0.40 3.57
C LEU A 21 8.58 1.87 3.69
N ASN A 22 8.35 2.49 4.86
CA ASN A 22 8.70 3.90 5.08
C ASN A 22 10.20 4.12 5.17
N VAL A 23 10.97 3.15 5.65
CA VAL A 23 12.43 3.18 5.60
C VAL A 23 12.93 3.05 4.15
N HIS A 24 12.21 2.30 3.33
CA HIS A 24 12.54 2.08 1.92
C HIS A 24 11.68 2.97 1.01
N SER A 25 11.64 4.26 1.30
CA SER A 25 10.85 5.23 0.54
C SER A 25 11.36 5.48 -0.88
N ASP A 26 12.59 5.05 -1.18
CA ASP A 26 13.15 5.05 -2.54
C ASP A 26 12.49 4.00 -3.45
N VAL A 27 11.93 2.94 -2.88
CA VAL A 27 11.20 1.92 -3.63
C VAL A 27 9.84 2.50 -4.03
N GLN A 28 9.62 2.65 -5.33
CA GLN A 28 8.41 3.28 -5.85
C GLN A 28 7.22 2.32 -5.81
N ASN A 29 6.02 2.87 -5.78
CA ASN A 29 4.80 2.05 -5.83
C ASN A 29 4.75 1.20 -7.10
N ILE A 30 5.23 1.72 -8.23
CA ILE A 30 5.27 0.94 -9.47
C ILE A 30 6.23 -0.25 -9.34
N ASP A 31 7.35 -0.10 -8.61
CA ASP A 31 8.27 -1.21 -8.36
C ASP A 31 7.58 -2.34 -7.60
N LEU A 32 6.81 -1.98 -6.57
CA LEU A 32 6.04 -2.95 -5.78
C LEU A 32 4.99 -3.63 -6.64
N MET A 33 4.26 -2.88 -7.46
CA MET A 33 3.25 -3.43 -8.36
C MET A 33 3.86 -4.42 -9.34
N LEU A 34 5.03 -4.12 -9.91
CA LEU A 34 5.70 -5.02 -10.85
C LEU A 34 6.21 -6.28 -10.17
N THR A 35 6.67 -6.18 -8.93
CA THR A 35 7.26 -7.30 -8.20
C THR A 35 6.21 -8.19 -7.53
N ALA A 36 5.18 -7.59 -6.90
CA ALA A 36 4.29 -8.32 -6.00
C ALA A 36 2.81 -8.00 -6.19
N ASP A 37 2.43 -7.27 -7.22
CA ASP A 37 1.04 -6.92 -7.52
C ASP A 37 0.33 -6.14 -6.41
N PHE A 38 1.06 -5.39 -5.61
CA PHE A 38 0.47 -4.48 -4.64
C PHE A 38 1.38 -3.26 -4.47
N CYS A 39 0.85 -2.20 -3.90
CA CYS A 39 1.64 -1.03 -3.54
C CYS A 39 1.09 -0.44 -2.24
N ARG A 40 1.70 0.66 -1.78
CA ARG A 40 1.26 1.34 -0.55
C ARG A 40 -0.20 1.75 -0.62
N ASN A 41 -0.67 2.18 -1.79
CA ASN A 41 -2.07 2.55 -1.98
C ASN A 41 -3.00 1.34 -1.85
N CYS A 42 -2.56 0.15 -2.27
CA CYS A 42 -3.33 -1.08 -2.08
C CYS A 42 -3.50 -1.40 -0.61
N LEU A 43 -2.44 -1.25 0.19
CA LEU A 43 -2.52 -1.43 1.65
C LEU A 43 -3.53 -0.46 2.26
N ALA A 44 -3.53 0.80 1.81
CA ALA A 44 -4.50 1.79 2.28
C ALA A 44 -5.94 1.38 1.92
N LYS A 45 -6.15 0.87 0.71
CA LYS A 45 -7.47 0.39 0.28
C LYS A 45 -7.94 -0.81 1.09
N TRP A 46 -7.05 -1.74 1.39
CA TRP A 46 -7.37 -2.91 2.23
C TRP A 46 -7.71 -2.48 3.66
N TYR A 47 -6.97 -1.51 4.18
CA TYR A 47 -7.23 -0.94 5.51
C TYR A 47 -8.61 -0.28 5.54
N LEU A 48 -8.93 0.50 4.52
CA LEU A 48 -10.24 1.16 4.40
C LEU A 48 -11.37 0.12 4.28
N ALA A 49 -11.19 -0.92 3.47
CA ALA A 49 -12.18 -1.97 3.32
C ALA A 49 -12.44 -2.68 4.64
N SER A 50 -11.40 -2.93 5.43
CA SER A 50 -11.53 -3.53 6.77
C SER A 50 -12.32 -2.63 7.71
N ALA A 51 -12.08 -1.31 7.65
CA ALA A 51 -12.84 -0.36 8.45
C ALA A 51 -14.33 -0.36 8.05
N GLN A 52 -14.61 -0.42 6.75
CA GLN A 52 -15.98 -0.45 6.24
C GLN A 52 -16.72 -1.72 6.70
N GLU A 53 -16.06 -2.87 6.67
CA GLU A 53 -16.64 -4.14 7.14
C GLU A 53 -17.01 -4.08 8.61
N LYS A 54 -16.26 -3.33 9.41
CA LYS A 54 -16.47 -3.19 10.86
C LYS A 54 -17.30 -1.97 11.23
N GLN A 55 -17.81 -1.24 10.21
CA GLN A 55 -18.60 -0.03 10.40
C GLN A 55 -17.84 1.04 11.18
N ILE A 56 -16.52 1.11 10.97
CA ILE A 56 -15.66 2.15 11.52
C ILE A 56 -15.55 3.25 10.47
N GLU A 57 -15.86 4.47 10.85
CA GLU A 57 -15.80 5.61 9.94
C GLU A 57 -14.36 5.99 9.66
N LEU A 58 -13.98 5.91 8.38
CA LEU A 58 -12.64 6.21 7.92
C LEU A 58 -12.71 6.55 6.43
N ASN A 59 -11.98 7.57 5.99
CA ASN A 59 -11.88 7.87 4.56
C ASN A 59 -10.54 7.41 4.00
N TYR A 60 -10.41 7.46 2.67
CA TYR A 60 -9.22 6.98 1.99
C TYR A 60 -7.98 7.80 2.35
N ASP A 61 -8.11 9.12 2.48
CA ASP A 61 -6.98 9.97 2.86
C ASP A 61 -6.44 9.61 4.24
N GLN A 62 -7.33 9.33 5.19
CA GLN A 62 -6.92 8.88 6.53
C GLN A 62 -6.20 7.53 6.47
N ALA A 63 -6.69 6.60 5.65
CA ALA A 63 -6.05 5.30 5.48
C ALA A 63 -4.66 5.46 4.88
N ARG A 64 -4.48 6.34 3.88
CA ARG A 64 -3.16 6.62 3.29
C ARG A 64 -2.22 7.27 4.30
N ASP A 65 -2.71 8.18 5.12
CA ASP A 65 -1.89 8.82 6.16
C ASP A 65 -1.30 7.75 7.10
N ILE A 66 -2.08 6.74 7.44
CA ILE A 66 -1.60 5.64 8.29
C ILE A 66 -0.51 4.84 7.58
N VAL A 67 -0.71 4.49 6.31
CA VAL A 67 0.25 3.67 5.56
C VAL A 67 1.54 4.44 5.28
N TYR A 68 1.43 5.69 4.86
CA TYR A 68 2.61 6.49 4.50
C TYR A 68 3.30 7.13 5.71
N GLY A 69 2.63 7.19 6.86
CA GLY A 69 3.16 7.86 8.06
C GLY A 69 3.21 9.38 7.91
N MET A 70 2.56 9.92 6.92
CA MET A 70 2.48 11.35 6.62
C MET A 70 1.38 11.57 5.58
N PRO A 71 0.92 12.81 5.34
CA PRO A 71 -0.01 13.07 4.25
C PRO A 71 0.57 12.64 2.91
N TYR A 72 -0.27 12.00 2.08
CA TYR A 72 0.17 11.42 0.82
C TYR A 72 0.85 12.44 -0.10
N GLU A 73 0.32 13.66 -0.18
CA GLU A 73 0.89 14.70 -1.04
C GLU A 73 2.32 15.06 -0.62
N GLU A 74 2.60 15.05 0.68
CA GLU A 74 3.95 15.27 1.19
C GLU A 74 4.88 14.12 0.80
N TRP A 75 4.42 12.87 0.94
CA TRP A 75 5.19 11.70 0.55
C TRP A 75 5.49 11.74 -0.95
N LYS A 76 4.46 12.04 -1.75
CA LYS A 76 4.58 12.11 -3.20
C LYS A 76 5.61 13.14 -3.62
N SER A 77 5.56 14.34 -3.04
CA SER A 77 6.52 15.40 -3.33
C SER A 77 7.95 15.05 -2.93
N ALA A 78 8.11 14.34 -1.81
CA ALA A 78 9.44 14.03 -1.28
C ALA A 78 10.06 12.79 -1.92
N HIS A 79 9.27 11.80 -2.33
CA HIS A 79 9.79 10.46 -2.67
C HIS A 79 9.37 9.93 -4.03
N GLN A 80 8.24 10.36 -4.60
CA GLN A 80 7.78 9.80 -5.87
C GLN A 80 8.62 10.33 -7.03
N THR A 81 9.15 9.41 -7.84
CA THR A 81 9.88 9.74 -9.05
C THR A 81 9.04 9.35 -10.28
N GLN A 82 9.45 9.87 -11.44
CA GLN A 82 8.78 9.53 -12.69
C GLN A 82 9.14 8.10 -13.07
N ALA A 83 8.13 7.28 -13.41
CA ALA A 83 8.36 5.93 -13.88
C ALA A 83 9.06 5.94 -15.24
N THR A 84 9.94 4.96 -15.47
CA THR A 84 10.62 4.81 -16.76
C THR A 84 9.63 4.28 -17.80
N PRO A 85 9.92 4.49 -19.12
CA PRO A 85 9.10 3.88 -20.17
C PRO A 85 9.00 2.36 -20.05
N GLU A 86 10.07 1.70 -19.62
CA GLU A 86 10.10 0.25 -19.41
C GLU A 86 9.17 -0.16 -18.27
N GLN A 87 9.16 0.58 -17.17
CA GLN A 87 8.26 0.32 -16.05
C GLN A 87 6.81 0.51 -16.46
N LEU A 88 6.50 1.57 -17.19
CA LEU A 88 5.14 1.85 -17.68
C LEU A 88 4.66 0.76 -18.62
N ALA A 89 5.51 0.30 -19.53
CA ALA A 89 5.17 -0.78 -20.46
C ALA A 89 4.92 -2.10 -19.71
N ALA A 90 5.77 -2.44 -18.73
CA ALA A 90 5.59 -3.64 -17.93
C ALA A 90 4.30 -3.58 -17.10
N TYR A 91 3.99 -2.43 -16.53
CA TYR A 91 2.77 -2.23 -15.77
C TYR A 91 1.53 -2.37 -16.66
N GLN A 92 1.57 -1.77 -17.86
CA GLN A 92 0.47 -1.88 -18.82
C GLN A 92 0.24 -3.34 -19.24
N ALA A 93 1.33 -4.09 -19.46
CA ALA A 93 1.23 -5.52 -19.79
C ALA A 93 0.55 -6.32 -18.67
N LYS A 94 0.83 -6.00 -17.40
CA LYS A 94 0.16 -6.64 -16.26
C LYS A 94 -1.33 -6.32 -16.23
N LEU A 95 -1.70 -5.07 -16.49
CA LEU A 95 -3.10 -4.67 -16.53
C LEU A 95 -3.84 -5.37 -17.66
N ASP A 96 -3.24 -5.48 -18.83
CA ASP A 96 -3.83 -6.15 -19.99
C ASP A 96 -4.02 -7.65 -19.72
N ALA A 97 -3.05 -8.30 -19.08
CA ALA A 97 -3.16 -9.71 -18.70
C ALA A 97 -4.31 -9.96 -17.73
N LYS A 98 -4.55 -9.02 -16.79
CA LYS A 98 -5.67 -9.12 -15.85
C LYS A 98 -7.01 -8.98 -16.54
N LYS A 99 -7.10 -8.14 -17.60
CA LYS A 99 -8.33 -7.96 -18.37
C LYS A 99 -8.68 -9.21 -19.18
N GLU A 100 -7.67 -9.95 -19.62
CA GLU A 100 -7.85 -11.17 -20.41
C GLU A 100 -8.21 -12.39 -19.54
N SER A 101 -7.95 -12.32 -18.26
CA SER A 101 -8.26 -13.41 -17.34
C SER A 101 -9.62 -13.20 -16.68
#